data_bb692cd3df149f68cd24a38e15d294f8
#
_entry.id   bb692cd3df149f68cd24a38e15d294f8
#
_cell.length_a   1.000
_cell.length_b   1.000
_cell.length_c   1.000
_cell.angle_alpha   90.00
_cell.angle_beta   90.00
_cell.angle_gamma   90.00
#
_symmetry.space_group_name_H-M   'P 1'
#
loop_
_entity.id
_entity.type
_entity.pdbx_description
1 polymer ?
#
loop_
_entity_poly.entity_id
_entity_poly.type
_entity_poly.pdbx_seq_one_letter_code
_entity_poly.pdbx_strand_id
1 'polypeptide(L)'
;MVMGRITSRKSDNETFYRGERKSPWYMLAFGLVGASVSGITFVSVPGMVMKQDMTYIQTCIGFIFGYFLVAFVLLPIYYKFNLTTIYTFLKMRLGQRSYKTGALFFLLSEMTGTALRFYVVCSILQRFVFGQFHLPFALTVVMLVALIWLYTRRGGIKTIVWTDTFQTLCMMVALLMIIYHVTDHLGLSVGEAVSAVAADSHSRIFVFDDFMSTQNFFKQFFSGIFIVVVMTGLDQHMMQKNLTCKTLRDAQKDLCVGGFFFLPVNLLFLSLGVLLMILAAREGIALPTDSDQLMPMFTASGWMGNLVLVLFSIGIVAASFSGTDSALTAITTSVCVDLKERPDDERLRRIAHVGVCALFAVFILLFDALNSTSIIDAIYILLSYTSGPLLGLFAYAIIMRRGVNDRLVPYICVASPLVCFAIDKATTALTGYKFGYELLMLNGLLVFLGMMLTARGCSRQENKLK
;
A
#
# COMPACT_ATOMS: atom_id res chain seq x y z
N MET A 1 -18.78 -11.26 8.25
CA MET A 1 -19.57 -12.46 7.96
C MET A 1 -20.95 -12.15 7.40
N VAL A 2 -21.74 -11.23 7.99
CA VAL A 2 -23.06 -10.85 7.47
C VAL A 2 -22.95 -10.29 6.05
N MET A 3 -22.06 -9.33 5.81
CA MET A 3 -21.80 -8.76 4.48
C MET A 3 -21.37 -9.82 3.46
N GLY A 4 -20.49 -10.75 3.83
CA GLY A 4 -20.10 -11.85 2.94
C GLY A 4 -21.27 -12.76 2.55
N ARG A 5 -22.28 -12.95 3.40
CA ARG A 5 -23.51 -13.69 3.04
C ARG A 5 -24.45 -12.91 2.13
N ILE A 6 -24.54 -11.58 2.32
CA ILE A 6 -25.41 -10.71 1.52
C ILE A 6 -24.84 -10.52 0.11
N THR A 7 -23.54 -10.31 0.00
CA THR A 7 -22.86 -10.01 -1.28
C THR A 7 -22.54 -11.25 -2.10
N SER A 8 -22.49 -12.45 -1.51
CA SER A 8 -22.00 -13.68 -2.12
C SER A 8 -23.10 -14.68 -2.51
N ARG A 9 -24.30 -14.22 -2.89
CA ARG A 9 -25.37 -15.13 -3.38
C ARG A 9 -24.94 -15.94 -4.63
N LYS A 10 -24.08 -15.38 -5.48
CA LYS A 10 -23.40 -16.10 -6.59
C LYS A 10 -21.89 -16.09 -6.30
N SER A 11 -21.27 -17.26 -6.26
CA SER A 11 -19.83 -17.43 -6.03
C SER A 11 -19.11 -17.81 -7.31
N ASP A 12 -19.35 -17.06 -8.38
CA ASP A 12 -18.68 -17.24 -9.67
C ASP A 12 -17.36 -16.47 -9.79
N ASN A 13 -16.58 -16.75 -10.81
CA ASN A 13 -15.29 -16.11 -11.04
C ASN A 13 -15.44 -14.63 -11.43
N GLU A 14 -16.51 -14.24 -12.10
CA GLU A 14 -16.78 -12.84 -12.48
C GLU A 14 -17.02 -11.98 -11.21
N THR A 15 -17.81 -12.49 -10.27
CA THR A 15 -18.03 -11.84 -8.97
C THR A 15 -16.71 -11.72 -8.19
N PHE A 16 -15.89 -12.78 -8.19
CA PHE A 16 -14.64 -12.80 -7.44
C PHE A 16 -13.58 -11.85 -8.01
N TYR A 17 -13.38 -11.85 -9.34
CA TYR A 17 -12.30 -11.08 -9.98
C TYR A 17 -12.70 -9.64 -10.33
N ARG A 18 -13.96 -9.39 -10.72
CA ARG A 18 -14.41 -8.12 -11.30
C ARG A 18 -15.58 -7.46 -10.55
N GLY A 19 -16.14 -8.10 -9.53
CA GLY A 19 -17.27 -7.56 -8.78
C GLY A 19 -18.50 -7.24 -9.63
N GLU A 20 -18.67 -7.94 -10.76
CA GLU A 20 -19.72 -7.70 -11.77
C GLU A 20 -19.68 -6.29 -12.41
N ARG A 21 -18.63 -5.50 -12.16
CA ARG A 21 -18.48 -4.10 -12.62
C ARG A 21 -19.67 -3.20 -12.23
N LYS A 22 -20.14 -3.31 -10.99
CA LYS A 22 -21.30 -2.56 -10.48
C LYS A 22 -20.99 -1.76 -9.21
N SER A 23 -19.72 -1.64 -8.85
CA SER A 23 -19.33 -0.91 -7.63
C SER A 23 -19.55 0.60 -7.80
N PRO A 24 -20.21 1.26 -6.83
CA PRO A 24 -20.36 2.71 -6.84
C PRO A 24 -19.01 3.40 -6.59
N TRP A 25 -18.66 4.39 -7.41
CA TRP A 25 -17.38 5.08 -7.34
C TRP A 25 -17.11 5.75 -5.99
N TYR A 26 -18.13 6.30 -5.33
CA TYR A 26 -17.97 6.97 -4.03
C TYR A 26 -17.64 5.99 -2.89
N MET A 27 -18.11 4.75 -2.95
CA MET A 27 -17.72 3.71 -2.00
C MET A 27 -16.26 3.30 -2.21
N LEU A 28 -15.84 3.20 -3.47
CA LEU A 28 -14.45 2.90 -3.80
C LEU A 28 -13.53 4.03 -3.38
N ALA A 29 -13.88 5.30 -3.66
CA ALA A 29 -13.10 6.47 -3.26
C ALA A 29 -12.91 6.55 -1.74
N PHE A 30 -13.96 6.27 -0.98
CA PHE A 30 -13.86 6.21 0.47
C PHE A 30 -13.04 5.00 0.94
N GLY A 31 -13.27 3.82 0.33
CA GLY A 31 -12.50 2.60 0.60
C GLY A 31 -11.03 2.71 0.18
N LEU A 32 -10.71 3.50 -0.86
CA LEU A 32 -9.35 3.76 -1.31
C LEU A 32 -8.51 4.42 -0.20
N VAL A 33 -9.11 5.37 0.53
CA VAL A 33 -8.44 6.01 1.68
C VAL A 33 -8.07 4.95 2.72
N GLY A 34 -9.02 4.10 3.11
CA GLY A 34 -8.77 3.03 4.10
C GLY A 34 -7.78 1.97 3.64
N ALA A 35 -7.80 1.63 2.34
CA ALA A 35 -6.84 0.67 1.77
C ALA A 35 -5.43 1.26 1.66
N SER A 36 -5.31 2.57 1.42
CA SER A 36 -4.04 3.28 1.34
C SER A 36 -3.47 3.58 2.74
N VAL A 37 -4.33 3.84 3.72
CA VAL A 37 -3.98 4.00 5.15
C VAL A 37 -3.95 2.62 5.78
N SER A 38 -2.79 1.99 5.81
CA SER A 38 -2.61 0.68 6.46
C SER A 38 -2.55 0.81 8.00
N GLY A 39 -2.63 -0.31 8.72
CA GLY A 39 -2.43 -0.32 10.18
C GLY A 39 -1.07 0.23 10.61
N ILE A 40 -0.04 0.11 9.75
CA ILE A 40 1.26 0.75 9.97
C ILE A 40 1.13 2.27 9.93
N THR A 41 0.38 2.83 8.98
CA THR A 41 0.14 4.27 8.90
C THR A 41 -0.43 4.79 10.22
N PHE A 42 -1.34 4.05 10.83
CA PHE A 42 -1.95 4.39 12.11
C PHE A 42 -0.95 4.49 13.27
N VAL A 43 0.14 3.74 13.19
CA VAL A 43 1.21 3.72 14.21
C VAL A 43 2.33 4.68 13.86
N SER A 44 2.79 4.61 12.61
CA SER A 44 4.06 5.22 12.20
C SER A 44 3.92 6.67 11.78
N VAL A 45 2.81 7.05 11.11
CA VAL A 45 2.67 8.44 10.63
C VAL A 45 2.65 9.46 11.78
N PRO A 46 1.94 9.23 12.91
CA PRO A 46 2.09 10.11 14.07
C PRO A 46 3.53 10.18 14.59
N GLY A 47 4.22 9.04 14.61
CA GLY A 47 5.61 8.98 15.08
C GLY A 47 6.64 9.64 14.15
N MET A 48 6.35 9.71 12.83
CA MET A 48 7.25 10.36 11.86
C MET A 48 7.60 11.81 12.26
N VAL A 49 6.67 12.51 12.89
CA VAL A 49 6.87 13.90 13.35
C VAL A 49 8.09 14.05 14.23
N MET A 50 8.43 13.05 15.05
CA MET A 50 9.61 13.08 15.93
C MET A 50 10.96 13.18 15.19
N LYS A 51 11.03 12.70 13.94
CA LYS A 51 12.29 12.61 13.18
C LYS A 51 12.34 13.53 11.97
N GLN A 52 11.20 13.86 11.41
CA GLN A 52 11.13 14.56 10.11
C GLN A 52 10.05 15.63 10.07
N ASP A 53 9.54 16.05 11.22
CA ASP A 53 8.47 17.03 11.33
C ASP A 53 7.22 16.63 10.50
N MET A 54 6.43 17.57 10.01
CA MET A 54 5.30 17.30 9.14
C MET A 54 5.67 17.20 7.64
N THR A 55 6.95 17.00 7.31
CA THR A 55 7.44 17.00 5.90
C THR A 55 6.83 15.92 5.02
N TYR A 56 6.29 14.84 5.60
CA TYR A 56 5.56 13.80 4.84
C TYR A 56 4.39 14.35 4.03
N ILE A 57 3.84 15.51 4.39
CA ILE A 57 2.82 16.22 3.58
C ILE A 57 3.33 16.52 2.17
N GLN A 58 4.62 16.81 1.98
CA GLN A 58 5.21 17.02 0.66
C GLN A 58 5.04 15.79 -0.25
N THR A 59 5.24 14.59 0.31
CA THR A 59 5.01 13.33 -0.39
C THR A 59 3.52 13.13 -0.69
N CYS A 60 2.63 13.46 0.26
CA CYS A 60 1.18 13.38 0.08
C CYS A 60 0.67 14.32 -1.01
N ILE A 61 1.28 15.50 -1.17
CA ILE A 61 1.01 16.40 -2.31
C ILE A 61 1.39 15.70 -3.62
N GLY A 62 2.57 15.07 -3.67
CA GLY A 62 3.00 14.26 -4.81
C GLY A 62 2.01 13.14 -5.13
N PHE A 63 1.43 12.49 -4.12
CA PHE A 63 0.42 11.44 -4.31
C PHE A 63 -0.80 11.92 -5.12
N ILE A 64 -1.29 13.13 -4.89
CA ILE A 64 -2.42 13.70 -5.65
C ILE A 64 -2.11 13.71 -7.15
N PHE A 65 -0.93 14.17 -7.53
CA PHE A 65 -0.49 14.18 -8.94
C PHE A 65 -0.28 12.76 -9.48
N GLY A 66 0.22 11.84 -8.64
CA GLY A 66 0.33 10.43 -8.98
C GLY A 66 -1.04 9.80 -9.27
N TYR A 67 -2.05 10.07 -8.44
CA TYR A 67 -3.42 9.60 -8.68
C TYR A 67 -4.01 10.17 -9.98
N PHE A 68 -3.75 11.44 -10.30
CA PHE A 68 -4.16 12.01 -11.59
C PHE A 68 -3.48 11.31 -12.77
N LEU A 69 -2.18 11.03 -12.66
CA LEU A 69 -1.46 10.29 -13.70
C LEU A 69 -2.05 8.90 -13.90
N VAL A 70 -2.34 8.17 -12.83
CA VAL A 70 -3.00 6.87 -12.90
C VAL A 70 -4.39 6.99 -13.54
N ALA A 71 -5.20 7.95 -13.10
CA ALA A 71 -6.57 8.15 -13.55
C ALA A 71 -6.66 8.51 -15.05
N PHE A 72 -5.73 9.33 -15.55
CA PHE A 72 -5.82 9.86 -16.92
C PHE A 72 -4.89 9.18 -17.93
N VAL A 73 -3.88 8.42 -17.47
CA VAL A 73 -2.96 7.69 -18.35
C VAL A 73 -3.21 6.19 -18.28
N LEU A 74 -3.19 5.59 -17.08
CA LEU A 74 -3.25 4.14 -16.93
C LEU A 74 -4.68 3.57 -17.05
N LEU A 75 -5.66 4.15 -16.35
CA LEU A 75 -7.04 3.67 -16.40
C LEU A 75 -7.62 3.64 -17.82
N PRO A 76 -7.44 4.67 -18.69
CA PRO A 76 -7.91 4.60 -20.08
C PRO A 76 -7.38 3.38 -20.83
N ILE A 77 -6.11 3.02 -20.61
CA ILE A 77 -5.50 1.83 -21.20
C ILE A 77 -6.19 0.57 -20.70
N TYR A 78 -6.37 0.43 -19.40
CA TYR A 78 -6.96 -0.76 -18.78
C TYR A 78 -8.42 -0.96 -19.19
N TYR A 79 -9.21 0.12 -19.27
CA TYR A 79 -10.60 0.07 -19.72
C TYR A 79 -10.72 -0.20 -21.22
N LYS A 80 -9.86 0.41 -22.06
CA LYS A 80 -9.83 0.17 -23.53
C LYS A 80 -9.66 -1.30 -23.85
N PHE A 81 -8.77 -2.00 -23.15
CA PHE A 81 -8.46 -3.41 -23.38
C PHE A 81 -9.31 -4.38 -22.54
N ASN A 82 -10.25 -3.88 -21.75
CA ASN A 82 -11.15 -4.69 -20.91
C ASN A 82 -10.42 -5.71 -20.03
N LEU A 83 -9.31 -5.28 -19.41
CA LEU A 83 -8.40 -6.17 -18.68
C LEU A 83 -9.04 -6.75 -17.42
N THR A 84 -8.72 -8.00 -17.09
CA THR A 84 -9.00 -8.63 -15.79
C THR A 84 -7.82 -8.40 -14.82
N THR A 85 -6.60 -8.51 -15.36
CA THR A 85 -5.38 -8.15 -14.66
C THR A 85 -4.60 -7.16 -15.52
N ILE A 86 -3.95 -6.20 -14.85
CA ILE A 86 -3.17 -5.16 -15.54
C ILE A 86 -1.96 -5.74 -16.28
N TYR A 87 -1.45 -6.89 -15.83
CA TYR A 87 -0.26 -7.54 -16.44
C TYR A 87 -0.56 -8.10 -17.83
N THR A 88 -1.82 -8.40 -18.16
CA THR A 88 -2.21 -8.80 -19.50
C THR A 88 -1.82 -7.74 -20.56
N PHE A 89 -1.74 -6.46 -20.18
CA PHE A 89 -1.22 -5.39 -21.03
C PHE A 89 0.23 -5.64 -21.47
N LEU A 90 1.09 -6.12 -20.55
CA LEU A 90 2.48 -6.47 -20.87
C LEU A 90 2.54 -7.62 -21.89
N LYS A 91 1.62 -8.62 -21.79
CA LYS A 91 1.52 -9.70 -22.76
C LYS A 91 1.25 -9.18 -24.18
N MET A 92 0.32 -8.22 -24.29
CA MET A 92 -0.09 -7.63 -25.56
C MET A 92 0.99 -6.75 -26.19
N ARG A 93 1.77 -6.05 -25.36
CA ARG A 93 2.76 -5.06 -25.81
C ARG A 93 4.17 -5.61 -25.96
N LEU A 94 4.63 -6.47 -25.06
CA LEU A 94 6.01 -6.90 -24.95
C LEU A 94 6.19 -8.40 -25.26
N GLY A 95 5.28 -9.25 -24.75
CA GLY A 95 5.33 -10.68 -24.96
C GLY A 95 5.04 -11.51 -23.71
N GLN A 96 5.07 -12.83 -23.89
CA GLN A 96 4.66 -13.80 -22.86
C GLN A 96 5.63 -13.83 -21.66
N ARG A 97 6.94 -13.67 -21.89
CA ARG A 97 7.93 -13.69 -20.79
C ARG A 97 7.86 -12.41 -19.96
N SER A 98 7.74 -11.26 -20.61
CA SER A 98 7.54 -9.97 -19.94
C SER A 98 6.29 -9.98 -19.07
N TYR A 99 5.19 -10.55 -19.58
CA TYR A 99 3.95 -10.74 -18.83
C TYR A 99 4.14 -11.58 -17.56
N LYS A 100 4.72 -12.79 -17.71
CA LYS A 100 4.98 -13.66 -16.55
C LYS A 100 5.94 -13.02 -15.55
N THR A 101 6.95 -12.30 -16.04
CA THR A 101 7.92 -11.60 -15.19
C THR A 101 7.22 -10.50 -14.38
N GLY A 102 6.40 -9.66 -15.01
CA GLY A 102 5.62 -8.64 -14.31
C GLY A 102 4.70 -9.24 -13.25
N ALA A 103 3.95 -10.29 -13.59
CA ALA A 103 3.09 -10.98 -12.63
C ALA A 103 3.88 -11.58 -11.45
N LEU A 104 5.06 -12.18 -11.69
CA LEU A 104 5.92 -12.74 -10.63
C LEU A 104 6.48 -11.65 -9.70
N PHE A 105 6.95 -10.54 -10.26
CA PHE A 105 7.43 -9.40 -9.45
C PHE A 105 6.30 -8.81 -8.59
N PHE A 106 5.09 -8.69 -9.13
CA PHE A 106 3.92 -8.30 -8.35
C PHE A 106 3.64 -9.29 -7.22
N LEU A 107 3.56 -10.58 -7.51
CA LEU A 107 3.27 -11.59 -6.49
C LEU A 107 4.29 -11.58 -5.37
N LEU A 108 5.58 -11.43 -5.70
CA LEU A 108 6.65 -11.34 -4.73
C LEU A 108 6.53 -10.06 -3.88
N SER A 109 6.37 -8.91 -4.54
CA SER A 109 6.24 -7.60 -3.89
C SER A 109 5.03 -7.55 -2.96
N GLU A 110 3.87 -7.95 -3.47
CA GLU A 110 2.61 -7.87 -2.74
C GLU A 110 2.55 -8.86 -1.57
N MET A 111 3.00 -10.11 -1.80
CA MET A 111 3.03 -11.13 -0.73
C MET A 111 3.96 -10.69 0.42
N THR A 112 5.18 -10.30 0.11
CA THR A 112 6.17 -9.91 1.12
C THR A 112 5.79 -8.60 1.79
N GLY A 113 5.42 -7.57 1.02
CA GLY A 113 5.06 -6.25 1.56
C GLY A 113 3.83 -6.29 2.44
N THR A 114 2.78 -7.02 2.01
CA THR A 114 1.55 -7.16 2.81
C THR A 114 1.76 -8.04 4.04
N ALA A 115 2.54 -9.13 3.94
CA ALA A 115 2.84 -9.99 5.08
C ALA A 115 3.62 -9.22 6.16
N LEU A 116 4.57 -8.40 5.76
CA LEU A 116 5.36 -7.58 6.69
C LEU A 116 4.49 -6.52 7.39
N ARG A 117 3.59 -5.85 6.64
CA ARG A 117 2.62 -4.91 7.25
C ARG A 117 1.68 -5.60 8.22
N PHE A 118 1.19 -6.78 7.86
CA PHE A 118 0.26 -7.52 8.71
C PHE A 118 0.94 -8.16 9.93
N TYR A 119 2.23 -8.48 9.83
CA TYR A 119 3.05 -8.91 10.98
C TYR A 119 3.04 -7.86 12.09
N VAL A 120 3.27 -6.57 11.75
CA VAL A 120 3.24 -5.47 12.74
C VAL A 120 1.91 -5.44 13.49
N VAL A 121 0.82 -5.60 12.76
CA VAL A 121 -0.53 -5.61 13.35
C VAL A 121 -0.76 -6.82 14.23
N CYS A 122 -0.35 -8.02 13.75
CA CYS A 122 -0.43 -9.22 14.58
C CYS A 122 0.37 -9.06 15.89
N SER A 123 1.57 -8.45 15.83
CA SER A 123 2.42 -8.20 16.99
C SER A 123 1.77 -7.21 17.97
N ILE A 124 1.15 -6.15 17.47
CA ILE A 124 0.42 -5.18 18.30
C ILE A 124 -0.79 -5.86 18.97
N LEU A 125 -1.60 -6.58 18.19
CA LEU A 125 -2.77 -7.30 18.73
C LEU A 125 -2.35 -8.38 19.72
N GLN A 126 -1.25 -9.09 19.44
CA GLN A 126 -0.69 -10.07 20.38
C GLN A 126 -0.34 -9.41 21.71
N ARG A 127 0.37 -8.27 21.65
CA ARG A 127 0.84 -7.60 22.86
C ARG A 127 -0.29 -7.01 23.69
N PHE A 128 -1.28 -6.38 23.05
CA PHE A 128 -2.31 -5.59 23.76
C PHE A 128 -3.66 -6.31 23.94
N VAL A 129 -3.96 -7.30 23.10
CA VAL A 129 -5.27 -7.99 23.13
C VAL A 129 -5.10 -9.47 23.51
N PHE A 130 -4.32 -10.21 22.75
CA PHE A 130 -4.26 -11.67 22.88
C PHE A 130 -3.23 -12.18 23.90
N GLY A 131 -2.24 -11.36 24.27
CA GLY A 131 -1.22 -11.71 25.26
C GLY A 131 -1.82 -12.00 26.65
N GLN A 132 -2.92 -11.32 26.99
CA GLN A 132 -3.64 -11.53 28.24
C GLN A 132 -4.24 -12.95 28.34
N PHE A 133 -4.48 -13.60 27.20
CA PHE A 133 -5.03 -14.95 27.12
C PHE A 133 -3.94 -16.03 26.95
N HIS A 134 -2.65 -15.66 27.06
CA HIS A 134 -1.51 -16.56 26.87
C HIS A 134 -1.54 -17.33 25.53
N LEU A 135 -2.16 -16.76 24.49
CA LEU A 135 -2.22 -17.38 23.18
C LEU A 135 -0.84 -17.26 22.48
N PRO A 136 -0.31 -18.34 21.87
CA PRO A 136 0.92 -18.26 21.08
C PRO A 136 0.71 -17.40 19.84
N PHE A 137 1.73 -16.63 19.44
CA PHE A 137 1.68 -15.73 18.29
C PHE A 137 1.21 -16.42 16.99
N ALA A 138 1.70 -17.65 16.76
CA ALA A 138 1.28 -18.44 15.61
C ALA A 138 -0.24 -18.66 15.54
N LEU A 139 -0.89 -18.90 16.69
CA LEU A 139 -2.34 -19.07 16.75
C LEU A 139 -3.07 -17.77 16.43
N THR A 140 -2.58 -16.62 16.91
CA THR A 140 -3.09 -15.28 16.56
C THR A 140 -3.03 -15.05 15.04
N VAL A 141 -1.89 -15.34 14.41
CA VAL A 141 -1.72 -15.20 12.95
C VAL A 141 -2.70 -16.09 12.20
N VAL A 142 -2.76 -17.38 12.53
CA VAL A 142 -3.66 -18.33 11.86
C VAL A 142 -5.12 -17.92 12.03
N MET A 143 -5.53 -17.48 13.21
CA MET A 143 -6.91 -17.05 13.49
C MET A 143 -7.27 -15.82 12.65
N LEU A 144 -6.41 -14.81 12.59
CA LEU A 144 -6.66 -13.58 11.83
C LEU A 144 -6.70 -13.85 10.32
N VAL A 145 -5.77 -14.64 9.80
CA VAL A 145 -5.75 -15.02 8.36
C VAL A 145 -6.95 -15.89 8.01
N ALA A 146 -7.36 -16.82 8.90
CA ALA A 146 -8.56 -17.62 8.70
C ALA A 146 -9.83 -16.78 8.67
N LEU A 147 -9.93 -15.73 9.48
CA LEU A 147 -11.04 -14.77 9.44
C LEU A 147 -11.11 -14.07 8.09
N ILE A 148 -9.98 -13.57 7.56
CA ILE A 148 -9.93 -12.94 6.24
C ILE A 148 -10.38 -13.94 5.16
N TRP A 149 -9.81 -15.14 5.14
CA TRP A 149 -10.20 -16.19 4.19
C TRP A 149 -11.71 -16.49 4.25
N LEU A 150 -12.27 -16.56 5.45
CA LEU A 150 -13.65 -16.99 5.65
C LEU A 150 -14.66 -16.03 4.99
N TYR A 151 -14.43 -14.71 5.04
CA TYR A 151 -15.36 -13.75 4.42
C TYR A 151 -15.02 -13.46 2.96
N THR A 152 -13.76 -13.60 2.52
CA THR A 152 -13.35 -13.32 1.13
C THR A 152 -13.57 -14.50 0.19
N ARG A 153 -13.57 -15.74 0.68
CA ARG A 153 -13.57 -16.99 -0.13
C ARG A 153 -14.70 -17.11 -1.16
N ARG A 154 -15.82 -16.43 -0.98
CA ARG A 154 -16.98 -16.51 -1.89
C ARG A 154 -17.15 -15.26 -2.74
N GLY A 155 -17.17 -14.10 -2.14
CA GLY A 155 -17.50 -12.84 -2.82
C GLY A 155 -16.29 -12.12 -3.41
N GLY A 156 -15.06 -12.46 -3.00
CA GLY A 156 -13.85 -11.81 -3.49
C GLY A 156 -13.96 -10.29 -3.45
N ILE A 157 -13.61 -9.63 -4.56
CA ILE A 157 -13.57 -8.18 -4.66
C ILE A 157 -14.94 -7.50 -4.40
N LYS A 158 -16.04 -8.15 -4.73
CA LYS A 158 -17.38 -7.59 -4.49
C LYS A 158 -17.68 -7.42 -2.99
N THR A 159 -17.25 -8.40 -2.18
CA THR A 159 -17.39 -8.30 -0.71
C THR A 159 -16.45 -7.25 -0.15
N ILE A 160 -15.22 -7.19 -0.66
CA ILE A 160 -14.16 -6.30 -0.19
C ILE A 160 -14.58 -4.83 -0.32
N VAL A 161 -15.17 -4.40 -1.42
CA VAL A 161 -15.63 -3.01 -1.61
C VAL A 161 -16.55 -2.55 -0.46
N TRP A 162 -17.44 -3.42 0.01
CA TRP A 162 -18.33 -3.11 1.11
C TRP A 162 -17.63 -3.14 2.47
N THR A 163 -16.77 -4.14 2.69
CA THR A 163 -16.00 -4.23 3.94
C THR A 163 -15.03 -3.09 4.08
N ASP A 164 -14.34 -2.69 3.01
CA ASP A 164 -13.43 -1.56 3.00
C ASP A 164 -14.12 -0.25 3.40
N THR A 165 -15.30 0.01 2.85
CA THR A 165 -16.07 1.20 3.20
C THR A 165 -16.37 1.24 4.70
N PHE A 166 -16.81 0.11 5.27
CA PHE A 166 -17.09 0.02 6.70
C PHE A 166 -15.83 0.13 7.56
N GLN A 167 -14.74 -0.54 7.15
CA GLN A 167 -13.46 -0.51 7.84
C GLN A 167 -12.86 0.90 7.84
N THR A 168 -12.94 1.62 6.71
CA THR A 168 -12.49 3.01 6.59
C THR A 168 -13.29 3.92 7.54
N LEU A 169 -14.60 3.71 7.63
CA LEU A 169 -15.43 4.47 8.57
C LEU A 169 -15.00 4.23 10.03
N CYS A 170 -14.80 2.97 10.42
CA CYS A 170 -14.33 2.62 11.77
C CYS A 170 -12.96 3.24 12.07
N MET A 171 -12.04 3.18 11.11
CA MET A 171 -10.72 3.78 11.23
C MET A 171 -10.79 5.30 11.43
N MET A 172 -11.60 6.00 10.62
CA MET A 172 -11.75 7.46 10.71
C MET A 172 -12.39 7.89 12.02
N VAL A 173 -13.42 7.18 12.46
CA VAL A 173 -14.06 7.43 13.77
C VAL A 173 -13.05 7.21 14.89
N ALA A 174 -12.27 6.12 14.86
CA ALA A 174 -11.25 5.86 15.86
C ALA A 174 -10.19 6.98 15.89
N LEU A 175 -9.68 7.42 14.74
CA LEU A 175 -8.72 8.53 14.64
C LEU A 175 -9.26 9.82 15.26
N LEU A 176 -10.47 10.24 14.85
CA LEU A 176 -11.08 11.47 15.34
C LEU A 176 -11.36 11.42 16.84
N MET A 177 -11.81 10.27 17.35
CA MET A 177 -12.04 10.10 18.79
C MET A 177 -10.75 10.12 19.59
N ILE A 178 -9.66 9.54 19.06
CA ILE A 178 -8.34 9.61 19.71
C ILE A 178 -7.86 11.06 19.75
N ILE A 179 -7.95 11.81 18.64
CA ILE A 179 -7.61 13.23 18.61
C ILE A 179 -8.44 14.01 19.64
N TYR A 180 -9.75 13.76 19.69
CA TYR A 180 -10.63 14.39 20.66
C TYR A 180 -10.20 14.12 22.11
N HIS A 181 -9.90 12.87 22.46
CA HIS A 181 -9.44 12.52 23.81
C HIS A 181 -8.09 13.15 24.16
N VAL A 182 -7.15 13.22 23.20
CA VAL A 182 -5.86 13.89 23.42
C VAL A 182 -6.06 15.40 23.67
N THR A 183 -6.92 16.05 22.86
CA THR A 183 -7.20 17.49 22.99
C THR A 183 -7.96 17.80 24.28
N ASP A 184 -8.93 16.98 24.65
CA ASP A 184 -9.68 17.09 25.91
C ASP A 184 -8.74 16.96 27.13
N HIS A 185 -7.83 15.98 27.09
CA HIS A 185 -6.83 15.77 28.14
C HIS A 185 -5.85 16.96 28.26
N LEU A 186 -5.50 17.60 27.14
CA LEU A 186 -4.74 18.83 27.11
C LEU A 186 -5.54 20.06 27.59
N GLY A 187 -6.86 19.92 27.76
CA GLY A 187 -7.75 21.02 28.11
C GLY A 187 -7.88 22.05 26.99
N LEU A 188 -7.68 21.65 25.73
CA LEU A 188 -7.70 22.49 24.55
C LEU A 188 -9.05 22.36 23.83
N SER A 189 -9.63 23.47 23.41
CA SER A 189 -10.68 23.47 22.39
C SER A 189 -10.10 23.08 21.02
N VAL A 190 -10.97 22.71 20.08
CA VAL A 190 -10.54 22.34 18.72
C VAL A 190 -9.73 23.47 18.05
N GLY A 191 -10.14 24.73 18.23
CA GLY A 191 -9.41 25.88 17.68
C GLY A 191 -8.04 26.08 18.31
N GLU A 192 -7.95 25.93 19.64
CA GLU A 192 -6.66 26.00 20.36
C GLU A 192 -5.73 24.84 20.00
N ALA A 193 -6.27 23.62 19.82
CA ALA A 193 -5.48 22.49 19.37
C ALA A 193 -4.89 22.71 17.96
N VAL A 194 -5.68 23.24 17.02
CA VAL A 194 -5.17 23.61 15.68
C VAL A 194 -4.09 24.68 15.78
N SER A 195 -4.29 25.70 16.62
CA SER A 195 -3.31 26.77 16.84
C SER A 195 -2.04 26.25 17.50
N ALA A 196 -2.15 25.33 18.47
CA ALA A 196 -1.03 24.70 19.14
C ALA A 196 -0.19 23.86 18.18
N VAL A 197 -0.85 23.05 17.33
CA VAL A 197 -0.18 22.28 16.28
C VAL A 197 0.51 23.21 15.30
N ALA A 198 -0.16 24.28 14.84
CA ALA A 198 0.42 25.21 13.86
C ALA A 198 1.62 26.00 14.39
N ALA A 199 1.66 26.27 15.70
CA ALA A 199 2.75 27.00 16.36
C ALA A 199 3.92 26.11 16.78
N ASP A 200 3.77 24.79 16.75
CA ASP A 200 4.82 23.86 17.18
C ASP A 200 5.98 23.80 16.18
N SER A 201 7.21 23.68 16.70
CA SER A 201 8.44 23.60 15.88
C SER A 201 8.46 22.39 14.95
N HIS A 202 7.79 21.31 15.30
CA HIS A 202 7.67 20.10 14.48
C HIS A 202 6.59 20.16 13.39
N SER A 203 5.89 21.29 13.26
CA SER A 203 4.89 21.50 12.21
C SER A 203 5.46 22.01 10.88
N ARG A 204 6.77 22.01 10.73
CA ARG A 204 7.45 22.35 9.47
C ARG A 204 7.04 21.37 8.37
N ILE A 205 6.42 21.88 7.29
CA ILE A 205 5.98 21.05 6.15
C ILE A 205 6.99 21.09 5.01
N PHE A 206 7.50 22.27 4.63
CA PHE A 206 8.29 22.44 3.41
C PHE A 206 9.78 22.60 3.71
N VAL A 207 10.62 21.83 2.99
CA VAL A 207 12.09 21.87 3.06
C VAL A 207 12.63 22.12 1.66
N PHE A 208 12.95 23.39 1.36
CA PHE A 208 13.55 23.81 0.09
C PHE A 208 15.04 24.11 0.19
N ASP A 209 15.50 24.40 1.39
CA ASP A 209 16.81 24.96 1.75
C ASP A 209 17.93 23.92 1.74
N ASP A 210 17.63 22.64 1.96
CA ASP A 210 18.62 21.56 1.97
C ASP A 210 18.33 20.51 0.87
N PHE A 211 19.10 20.60 -0.22
CA PHE A 211 18.97 19.64 -1.31
C PHE A 211 19.58 18.26 -0.99
N MET A 212 20.52 18.18 -0.04
CA MET A 212 21.10 16.88 0.36
C MET A 212 20.18 16.11 1.29
N SER A 213 19.31 16.80 2.00
CA SER A 213 18.33 16.16 2.87
C SER A 213 17.40 15.22 2.10
N THR A 214 17.09 14.06 2.71
CA THR A 214 16.04 13.16 2.22
C THR A 214 14.66 13.79 2.29
N GLN A 215 14.48 14.85 3.12
CA GLN A 215 13.23 15.58 3.30
C GLN A 215 13.06 16.75 2.33
N ASN A 216 13.98 16.94 1.36
CA ASN A 216 13.85 18.01 0.36
C ASN A 216 12.55 17.89 -0.42
N PHE A 217 11.84 19.03 -0.62
CA PHE A 217 10.54 19.08 -1.28
C PHE A 217 10.52 18.36 -2.64
N PHE A 218 11.47 18.63 -3.51
CA PHE A 218 11.47 18.07 -4.86
C PHE A 218 11.64 16.54 -4.83
N LYS A 219 12.51 16.03 -3.93
CA LYS A 219 12.69 14.58 -3.76
C LYS A 219 11.40 13.92 -3.26
N GLN A 220 10.80 14.47 -2.22
CA GLN A 220 9.57 13.95 -1.62
C GLN A 220 8.39 14.02 -2.60
N PHE A 221 8.22 15.15 -3.27
CA PHE A 221 7.13 15.38 -4.22
C PHE A 221 7.20 14.42 -5.42
N PHE A 222 8.36 14.35 -6.11
CA PHE A 222 8.49 13.46 -7.26
C PHE A 222 8.45 11.99 -6.85
N SER A 223 9.08 11.63 -5.73
CA SER A 223 8.96 10.27 -5.19
C SER A 223 7.51 9.91 -4.90
N GLY A 224 6.73 10.82 -4.33
CA GLY A 224 5.29 10.63 -4.09
C GLY A 224 4.52 10.31 -5.36
N ILE A 225 4.77 11.03 -6.45
CA ILE A 225 4.14 10.74 -7.75
C ILE A 225 4.41 9.29 -8.19
N PHE A 226 5.68 8.88 -8.21
CA PHE A 226 6.07 7.55 -8.68
C PHE A 226 5.66 6.43 -7.72
N ILE A 227 5.65 6.68 -6.41
CA ILE A 227 5.11 5.73 -5.42
C ILE A 227 3.65 5.40 -5.72
N VAL A 228 2.80 6.40 -5.94
CA VAL A 228 1.38 6.16 -6.29
C VAL A 228 1.23 5.47 -7.64
N VAL A 229 2.02 5.88 -8.65
CA VAL A 229 1.99 5.18 -9.95
C VAL A 229 2.25 3.70 -9.76
N VAL A 230 3.24 3.32 -8.97
CA VAL A 230 3.59 1.92 -8.74
C VAL A 230 2.61 1.23 -7.80
N MET A 231 2.37 1.78 -6.61
CA MET A 231 1.56 1.13 -5.56
C MET A 231 0.05 1.21 -5.81
N THR A 232 -0.40 2.00 -6.79
CA THR A 232 -1.80 2.06 -7.18
C THR A 232 -1.99 1.66 -8.64
N GLY A 233 -1.28 2.31 -9.54
CA GLY A 233 -1.48 2.15 -10.98
C GLY A 233 -0.94 0.86 -11.56
N LEU A 234 0.18 0.37 -11.03
CA LEU A 234 0.84 -0.86 -11.46
C LEU A 234 0.64 -2.03 -10.48
N ASP A 235 -0.21 -1.84 -9.51
CA ASP A 235 -0.56 -2.82 -8.49
C ASP A 235 -1.95 -3.41 -8.78
N GLN A 236 -2.01 -4.73 -8.95
CA GLN A 236 -3.27 -5.43 -9.22
C GLN A 236 -4.23 -5.35 -8.03
N HIS A 237 -3.73 -5.31 -6.80
CA HIS A 237 -4.53 -5.18 -5.58
C HIS A 237 -5.40 -3.91 -5.61
N MET A 238 -4.80 -2.77 -5.94
CA MET A 238 -5.52 -1.48 -6.03
C MET A 238 -6.34 -1.37 -7.31
N MET A 239 -5.76 -1.76 -8.47
CA MET A 239 -6.43 -1.66 -9.75
C MET A 239 -7.63 -2.60 -9.89
N GLN A 240 -7.59 -3.78 -9.27
CA GLN A 240 -8.73 -4.70 -9.29
C GLN A 240 -10.00 -4.07 -8.70
N LYS A 241 -9.87 -3.26 -7.65
CA LYS A 241 -10.98 -2.48 -7.07
C LYS A 241 -11.49 -1.44 -8.06
N ASN A 242 -10.61 -0.61 -8.60
CA ASN A 242 -10.96 0.45 -9.57
C ASN A 242 -11.66 -0.12 -10.82
N LEU A 243 -11.21 -1.29 -11.29
CA LEU A 243 -11.81 -1.97 -12.45
C LEU A 243 -13.19 -2.58 -12.16
N THR A 244 -13.67 -2.54 -10.91
CA THR A 244 -15.07 -2.90 -10.58
C THR A 244 -16.07 -1.77 -10.87
N CYS A 245 -15.61 -0.54 -11.16
CA CYS A 245 -16.45 0.55 -11.63
C CYS A 245 -17.09 0.24 -12.97
N LYS A 246 -18.33 0.71 -13.17
CA LYS A 246 -19.06 0.49 -14.42
C LYS A 246 -18.44 1.20 -15.62
N THR A 247 -17.96 2.42 -15.39
CA THR A 247 -17.42 3.28 -16.45
C THR A 247 -16.02 3.80 -16.10
N LEU A 248 -15.24 4.14 -17.13
CA LEU A 248 -13.95 4.80 -16.97
C LEU A 248 -14.08 6.10 -16.15
N ARG A 249 -15.13 6.90 -16.41
CA ARG A 249 -15.36 8.17 -15.68
C ARG A 249 -15.57 7.93 -14.18
N ASP A 250 -16.28 6.86 -13.82
CA ASP A 250 -16.50 6.53 -12.41
C ASP A 250 -15.20 6.09 -11.74
N ALA A 251 -14.37 5.30 -12.42
CA ALA A 251 -13.05 4.91 -11.92
C ALA A 251 -12.08 6.10 -11.82
N GLN A 252 -12.15 7.06 -12.74
CA GLN A 252 -11.39 8.31 -12.65
C GLN A 252 -11.83 9.18 -11.47
N LYS A 253 -13.14 9.30 -11.22
CA LYS A 253 -13.68 10.00 -10.04
C LYS A 253 -13.23 9.35 -8.75
N ASP A 254 -13.27 8.01 -8.69
CA ASP A 254 -12.79 7.23 -7.56
C ASP A 254 -11.34 7.60 -7.20
N LEU A 255 -10.41 7.48 -8.15
CA LEU A 255 -9.00 7.79 -7.91
C LEU A 255 -8.74 9.26 -7.58
N CYS A 256 -9.38 10.20 -8.29
CA CYS A 256 -9.16 11.63 -8.06
C CYS A 256 -9.68 12.06 -6.69
N VAL A 257 -10.90 11.63 -6.33
CA VAL A 257 -11.52 11.99 -5.05
C VAL A 257 -10.82 11.28 -3.89
N GLY A 258 -10.59 9.98 -4.00
CA GLY A 258 -9.88 9.21 -2.97
C GLY A 258 -8.46 9.71 -2.75
N GLY A 259 -7.72 10.01 -3.83
CA GLY A 259 -6.38 10.57 -3.77
C GLY A 259 -6.33 11.96 -3.11
N PHE A 260 -7.34 12.80 -3.38
CA PHE A 260 -7.44 14.10 -2.73
C PHE A 260 -7.72 13.97 -1.21
N PHE A 261 -8.61 13.06 -0.82
CA PHE A 261 -8.93 12.83 0.60
C PHE A 261 -7.78 12.20 1.39
N PHE A 262 -6.82 11.58 0.72
CA PHE A 262 -5.64 11.02 1.38
C PHE A 262 -4.80 12.08 2.10
N LEU A 263 -4.67 13.29 1.53
CA LEU A 263 -3.91 14.39 2.11
C LEU A 263 -4.48 14.85 3.47
N PRO A 264 -5.76 15.24 3.61
CA PRO A 264 -6.30 15.66 4.90
C PRO A 264 -6.28 14.55 5.96
N VAL A 265 -6.42 13.29 5.57
CA VAL A 265 -6.33 12.16 6.51
C VAL A 265 -4.92 12.04 7.08
N ASN A 266 -3.88 12.15 6.24
CA ASN A 266 -2.50 12.13 6.74
C ASN A 266 -2.15 13.39 7.55
N LEU A 267 -2.73 14.54 7.22
CA LEU A 267 -2.61 15.74 8.03
C LEU A 267 -3.16 15.53 9.45
N LEU A 268 -4.30 14.84 9.59
CA LEU A 268 -4.85 14.48 10.89
C LEU A 268 -3.92 13.54 11.68
N PHE A 269 -3.33 12.53 11.03
CA PHE A 269 -2.36 11.63 11.68
C PHE A 269 -1.10 12.38 12.15
N LEU A 270 -0.54 13.26 11.32
CA LEU A 270 0.63 14.06 11.69
C LEU A 270 0.28 15.05 12.81
N SER A 271 -0.89 15.70 12.74
CA SER A 271 -1.39 16.57 13.81
C SER A 271 -1.54 15.82 15.13
N LEU A 272 -2.03 14.57 15.09
CA LEU A 272 -2.07 13.70 16.26
C LEU A 272 -0.65 13.47 16.82
N GLY A 273 0.35 13.24 15.95
CA GLY A 273 1.76 13.11 16.36
C GLY A 273 2.27 14.33 17.12
N VAL A 274 2.04 15.53 16.58
CA VAL A 274 2.41 16.80 17.27
C VAL A 274 1.68 16.93 18.61
N LEU A 275 0.38 16.66 18.65
CA LEU A 275 -0.39 16.71 19.90
C LEU A 275 0.15 15.74 20.97
N LEU A 276 0.56 14.53 20.56
CA LEU A 276 1.18 13.57 21.48
C LEU A 276 2.54 14.04 22.00
N MET A 277 3.33 14.74 21.17
CA MET A 277 4.60 15.33 21.60
C MET A 277 4.37 16.50 22.58
N ILE A 278 3.39 17.37 22.31
CA ILE A 278 2.97 18.43 23.24
C ILE A 278 2.51 17.82 24.57
N LEU A 279 1.75 16.74 24.52
CA LEU A 279 1.30 16.03 25.70
C LEU A 279 2.48 15.43 26.48
N ALA A 280 3.43 14.79 25.81
CA ALA A 280 4.64 14.25 26.42
C ALA A 280 5.44 15.34 27.13
N ALA A 281 5.64 16.50 26.49
CA ALA A 281 6.36 17.62 27.06
C ALA A 281 5.65 18.20 28.30
N ARG A 282 4.31 18.30 28.26
CA ARG A 282 3.50 18.81 29.37
C ARG A 282 3.55 17.92 30.61
N GLU A 283 3.54 16.61 30.40
CA GLU A 283 3.50 15.61 31.47
C GLU A 283 4.87 15.10 31.88
N GLY A 284 5.93 15.62 31.24
CA GLY A 284 7.32 15.19 31.53
C GLY A 284 7.62 13.74 31.15
N ILE A 285 6.88 13.21 30.15
CA ILE A 285 7.07 11.83 29.67
C ILE A 285 8.21 11.82 28.66
N ALA A 286 9.19 10.94 28.86
CA ALA A 286 10.28 10.76 27.92
C ALA A 286 9.76 10.16 26.61
N LEU A 287 10.07 10.80 25.48
CA LEU A 287 9.73 10.28 24.15
C LEU A 287 10.49 8.98 23.85
N PRO A 288 9.88 8.02 23.13
CA PRO A 288 10.56 6.78 22.78
C PRO A 288 11.67 7.04 21.76
N THR A 289 12.71 6.22 21.77
CA THR A 289 13.80 6.28 20.76
C THR A 289 13.31 5.84 19.37
N ASP A 290 12.37 4.92 19.33
CA ASP A 290 11.72 4.45 18.12
C ASP A 290 10.41 5.21 17.89
N SER A 291 10.35 5.95 16.79
CA SER A 291 9.17 6.74 16.41
C SER A 291 7.87 5.92 16.31
N ASP A 292 7.98 4.64 15.96
CA ASP A 292 6.82 3.75 15.85
C ASP A 292 6.23 3.35 17.20
N GLN A 293 6.95 3.62 18.30
CA GLN A 293 6.46 3.40 19.66
C GLN A 293 5.67 4.60 20.21
N LEU A 294 5.66 5.77 19.54
CA LEU A 294 4.97 6.96 20.04
C LEU A 294 3.50 6.67 20.31
N MET A 295 2.76 6.24 19.30
CA MET A 295 1.32 5.97 19.41
C MET A 295 1.02 4.78 20.36
N PRO A 296 1.70 3.61 20.24
CA PRO A 296 1.53 2.52 21.19
C PRO A 296 1.84 2.88 22.64
N MET A 297 2.86 3.69 22.90
CA MET A 297 3.22 4.11 24.24
C MET A 297 2.08 4.84 24.96
N PHE A 298 1.45 5.79 24.28
CA PHE A 298 0.34 6.55 24.88
C PHE A 298 -0.93 5.73 25.00
N THR A 299 -1.21 4.83 24.06
CA THR A 299 -2.41 4.01 24.07
C THR A 299 -2.33 2.85 25.06
N ALA A 300 -1.12 2.28 25.26
CA ALA A 300 -0.92 1.09 26.10
C ALA A 300 -0.64 1.40 27.57
N SER A 301 -0.17 2.59 27.89
CA SER A 301 0.18 2.99 29.25
C SER A 301 -1.05 3.14 30.18
N GLY A 302 -2.25 2.97 29.64
CA GLY A 302 -3.50 3.23 30.40
C GLY A 302 -3.76 4.71 30.68
N TRP A 303 -2.86 5.58 30.27
CA TRP A 303 -2.82 7.01 30.54
C TRP A 303 -4.04 7.74 29.96
N MET A 304 -4.45 7.34 28.74
CA MET A 304 -5.66 7.85 28.08
C MET A 304 -6.92 7.01 28.37
N GLY A 305 -6.83 6.05 29.28
CA GLY A 305 -7.93 5.17 29.63
C GLY A 305 -8.19 4.04 28.62
N ASN A 306 -8.98 3.06 29.07
CA ASN A 306 -9.30 1.87 28.26
C ASN A 306 -10.01 2.17 26.94
N LEU A 307 -10.74 3.30 26.87
CA LEU A 307 -11.49 3.67 25.65
C LEU A 307 -10.53 3.95 24.49
N VAL A 308 -9.44 4.70 24.72
CA VAL A 308 -8.46 5.00 23.67
C VAL A 308 -7.75 3.74 23.19
N LEU A 309 -7.41 2.81 24.10
CA LEU A 309 -6.84 1.51 23.73
C LEU A 309 -7.79 0.71 22.84
N VAL A 310 -9.07 0.68 23.16
CA VAL A 310 -10.10 -0.02 22.35
C VAL A 310 -10.23 0.64 20.98
N LEU A 311 -10.32 1.98 20.90
CA LEU A 311 -10.42 2.73 19.65
C LEU A 311 -9.19 2.54 18.77
N PHE A 312 -8.01 2.57 19.36
CA PHE A 312 -6.73 2.30 18.67
C PHE A 312 -6.72 0.89 18.09
N SER A 313 -7.09 -0.11 18.88
CA SER A 313 -7.17 -1.50 18.42
C SER A 313 -8.17 -1.68 17.29
N ILE A 314 -9.35 -1.05 17.36
CA ILE A 314 -10.34 -1.08 16.28
C ILE A 314 -9.79 -0.40 15.02
N GLY A 315 -9.14 0.76 15.16
CA GLY A 315 -8.56 1.51 14.04
C GLY A 315 -7.48 0.69 13.31
N ILE A 316 -6.56 0.09 14.04
CA ILE A 316 -5.49 -0.76 13.48
C ILE A 316 -6.09 -1.99 12.78
N VAL A 317 -7.00 -2.69 13.43
CA VAL A 317 -7.65 -3.87 12.84
C VAL A 317 -8.37 -3.48 11.54
N ALA A 318 -9.18 -2.43 11.58
CA ALA A 318 -9.93 -1.96 10.42
C ALA A 318 -8.99 -1.62 9.26
N ALA A 319 -7.97 -0.78 9.50
CA ALA A 319 -7.00 -0.37 8.48
C ALA A 319 -6.20 -1.54 7.90
N SER A 320 -5.86 -2.53 8.73
CA SER A 320 -5.03 -3.66 8.30
C SER A 320 -5.80 -4.70 7.51
N PHE A 321 -7.04 -4.95 7.88
CA PHE A 321 -7.87 -5.91 7.17
C PHE A 321 -8.24 -5.39 5.77
N SER A 322 -8.54 -4.09 5.61
CA SER A 322 -8.86 -3.47 4.31
C SER A 322 -7.76 -3.63 3.26
N GLY A 323 -6.49 -3.52 3.64
CA GLY A 323 -5.37 -3.76 2.72
C GLY A 323 -5.13 -5.24 2.46
N THR A 324 -5.15 -6.06 3.52
CA THR A 324 -4.74 -7.47 3.44
C THR A 324 -5.73 -8.35 2.68
N ASP A 325 -7.04 -8.19 2.90
CA ASP A 325 -8.06 -9.00 2.22
C ASP A 325 -8.07 -8.77 0.70
N SER A 326 -7.85 -7.53 0.31
CA SER A 326 -7.72 -7.13 -1.10
C SER A 326 -6.45 -7.70 -1.72
N ALA A 327 -5.31 -7.64 -1.01
CA ALA A 327 -4.03 -8.19 -1.45
C ALA A 327 -4.13 -9.70 -1.68
N LEU A 328 -4.66 -10.46 -0.72
CA LEU A 328 -4.84 -11.92 -0.85
C LEU A 328 -5.76 -12.28 -2.02
N THR A 329 -6.81 -11.48 -2.27
CA THR A 329 -7.71 -11.66 -3.40
C THR A 329 -7.00 -11.36 -4.72
N ALA A 330 -6.20 -10.28 -4.80
CA ALA A 330 -5.44 -9.91 -5.99
C ALA A 330 -4.33 -10.92 -6.31
N ILE A 331 -3.60 -11.40 -5.29
CA ILE A 331 -2.61 -12.48 -5.45
C ILE A 331 -3.29 -13.75 -5.99
N THR A 332 -4.43 -14.14 -5.43
CA THR A 332 -5.21 -15.29 -5.91
C THR A 332 -5.63 -15.10 -7.37
N THR A 333 -6.11 -13.91 -7.73
CA THR A 333 -6.51 -13.55 -9.10
C THR A 333 -5.31 -13.69 -10.05
N SER A 334 -4.16 -13.10 -9.71
CA SER A 334 -2.97 -13.16 -10.54
C SER A 334 -2.42 -14.58 -10.68
N VAL A 335 -2.47 -15.41 -9.63
CA VAL A 335 -2.11 -16.83 -9.72
C VAL A 335 -3.01 -17.56 -10.72
N CYS A 336 -4.32 -17.36 -10.67
CA CYS A 336 -5.26 -18.06 -11.56
C CYS A 336 -5.21 -17.54 -12.99
N VAL A 337 -5.22 -16.22 -13.17
CA VAL A 337 -5.33 -15.55 -14.47
C VAL A 337 -3.97 -15.43 -15.14
N ASP A 338 -2.96 -14.92 -14.43
CA ASP A 338 -1.66 -14.59 -15.02
C ASP A 338 -0.69 -15.80 -15.05
N LEU A 339 -0.57 -16.56 -13.95
CA LEU A 339 0.36 -17.68 -13.91
C LEU A 339 -0.21 -18.95 -14.54
N LYS A 340 -1.42 -19.34 -14.16
CA LYS A 340 -2.06 -20.58 -14.66
C LYS A 340 -2.84 -20.40 -15.94
N GLU A 341 -3.21 -19.16 -16.29
CA GLU A 341 -4.01 -18.80 -17.48
C GLU A 341 -5.35 -19.58 -17.55
N ARG A 342 -5.97 -19.83 -16.39
CA ARG A 342 -7.26 -20.53 -16.26
C ARG A 342 -8.26 -19.70 -15.44
N PRO A 343 -8.75 -18.57 -15.97
CA PRO A 343 -9.66 -17.68 -15.23
C PRO A 343 -11.01 -18.31 -14.90
N ASP A 344 -11.45 -19.29 -15.68
CA ASP A 344 -12.79 -19.91 -15.55
C ASP A 344 -12.81 -21.09 -14.57
N ASP A 345 -11.65 -21.56 -14.08
CA ASP A 345 -11.54 -22.71 -13.19
C ASP A 345 -11.79 -22.32 -11.72
N GLU A 346 -13.06 -22.50 -11.28
CA GLU A 346 -13.45 -22.21 -9.90
C GLU A 346 -12.76 -23.10 -8.87
N ARG A 347 -12.45 -24.35 -9.22
CA ARG A 347 -11.76 -25.27 -8.31
C ARG A 347 -10.33 -24.81 -8.08
N LEU A 348 -9.64 -24.42 -9.15
CA LEU A 348 -8.31 -23.83 -9.08
C LEU A 348 -8.32 -22.57 -8.20
N ARG A 349 -9.29 -21.67 -8.40
CA ARG A 349 -9.42 -20.46 -7.61
C ARG A 349 -9.55 -20.75 -6.11
N ARG A 350 -10.41 -21.69 -5.73
CA ARG A 350 -10.62 -22.04 -4.31
C ARG A 350 -9.35 -22.62 -3.69
N ILE A 351 -8.65 -23.51 -4.40
CA ILE A 351 -7.38 -24.11 -3.93
C ILE A 351 -6.30 -23.04 -3.85
N ALA A 352 -6.18 -22.19 -4.89
CA ALA A 352 -5.20 -21.10 -4.91
C ALA A 352 -5.42 -20.12 -3.74
N HIS A 353 -6.67 -19.76 -3.45
CA HIS A 353 -7.00 -18.82 -2.35
C HIS A 353 -6.60 -19.39 -0.98
N VAL A 354 -6.86 -20.68 -0.72
CA VAL A 354 -6.38 -21.35 0.50
C VAL A 354 -4.86 -21.38 0.55
N GLY A 355 -4.21 -21.77 -0.58
CA GLY A 355 -2.75 -21.84 -0.66
C GLY A 355 -2.08 -20.47 -0.45
N VAL A 356 -2.65 -19.40 -1.01
CA VAL A 356 -2.19 -18.01 -0.83
C VAL A 356 -2.31 -17.60 0.63
N CYS A 357 -3.44 -17.86 1.28
CA CYS A 357 -3.64 -17.55 2.70
C CYS A 357 -2.67 -18.35 3.60
N ALA A 358 -2.45 -19.64 3.31
CA ALA A 358 -1.49 -20.46 4.06
C ALA A 358 -0.05 -19.94 3.90
N LEU A 359 0.36 -19.63 2.66
CA LEU A 359 1.68 -19.07 2.37
C LEU A 359 1.86 -17.72 3.05
N PHE A 360 0.83 -16.88 3.07
CA PHE A 360 0.82 -15.58 3.75
C PHE A 360 1.07 -15.74 5.26
N ALA A 361 0.39 -16.68 5.91
CA ALA A 361 0.63 -16.98 7.32
C ALA A 361 2.08 -17.43 7.58
N VAL A 362 2.65 -18.27 6.68
CA VAL A 362 4.06 -18.69 6.77
C VAL A 362 5.00 -17.48 6.67
N PHE A 363 4.77 -16.54 5.75
CA PHE A 363 5.59 -15.33 5.62
C PHE A 363 5.56 -14.48 6.89
N ILE A 364 4.38 -14.32 7.51
CA ILE A 364 4.26 -13.58 8.77
C ILE A 364 5.07 -14.25 9.90
N LEU A 365 4.99 -15.59 10.01
CA LEU A 365 5.76 -16.33 11.01
C LEU A 365 7.27 -16.33 10.75
N LEU A 366 7.69 -16.29 9.49
CA LEU A 366 9.10 -16.08 9.12
C LEU A 366 9.62 -14.72 9.55
N PHE A 367 8.83 -13.65 9.36
CA PHE A 367 9.21 -12.31 9.82
C PHE A 367 9.33 -12.23 11.35
N ASP A 368 8.45 -12.91 12.08
CA ASP A 368 8.55 -13.04 13.53
C ASP A 368 9.86 -13.73 13.96
N ALA A 369 10.22 -14.80 13.28
CA ALA A 369 11.45 -15.56 13.57
C ALA A 369 12.73 -14.76 13.24
N LEU A 370 12.69 -13.85 12.25
CA LEU A 370 13.85 -13.03 11.85
C LEU A 370 14.11 -11.86 12.79
N ASN A 371 13.13 -11.49 13.64
CA ASN A 371 13.24 -10.46 14.69
C ASN A 371 13.99 -9.18 14.28
N SER A 372 13.62 -8.58 13.12
CA SER A 372 14.28 -7.38 12.62
C SER A 372 13.75 -6.12 13.30
N THR A 373 14.65 -5.27 13.80
CA THR A 373 14.35 -4.08 14.62
C THR A 373 13.81 -2.86 13.85
N SER A 374 13.83 -2.87 12.51
CA SER A 374 13.35 -1.75 11.69
C SER A 374 12.49 -2.28 10.51
N ILE A 375 11.24 -2.59 10.83
CA ILE A 375 10.33 -3.25 9.88
C ILE A 375 9.90 -2.30 8.76
N ILE A 376 9.70 -1.00 9.06
CA ILE A 376 9.22 -0.02 8.08
C ILE A 376 10.27 0.29 7.03
N ASP A 377 11.50 0.51 7.44
CA ASP A 377 12.61 0.70 6.50
C ASP A 377 12.78 -0.53 5.61
N ALA A 378 12.62 -1.74 6.18
CA ALA A 378 12.66 -2.98 5.41
C ALA A 378 11.53 -3.07 4.37
N ILE A 379 10.31 -2.61 4.68
CA ILE A 379 9.19 -2.57 3.73
C ILE A 379 9.50 -1.67 2.54
N TYR A 380 9.92 -0.44 2.77
CA TYR A 380 10.18 0.51 1.69
C TYR A 380 11.39 0.09 0.85
N ILE A 381 12.44 -0.44 1.48
CA ILE A 381 13.58 -1.01 0.77
C ILE A 381 13.13 -2.18 -0.12
N LEU A 382 12.40 -3.14 0.44
CA LEU A 382 11.91 -4.29 -0.30
C LEU A 382 11.01 -3.87 -1.47
N LEU A 383 10.07 -2.95 -1.23
CA LEU A 383 9.20 -2.39 -2.27
C LEU A 383 10.00 -1.68 -3.36
N SER A 384 11.02 -0.90 -3.02
CA SER A 384 11.86 -0.20 -4.00
C SER A 384 12.59 -1.19 -4.93
N TYR A 385 13.05 -2.32 -4.40
CA TYR A 385 13.72 -3.35 -5.19
C TYR A 385 12.76 -4.24 -6.00
N THR A 386 11.59 -4.57 -5.45
CA THR A 386 10.64 -5.48 -6.11
C THR A 386 9.68 -4.76 -7.07
N SER A 387 9.31 -3.53 -6.79
CA SER A 387 8.35 -2.76 -7.61
C SER A 387 9.03 -1.89 -8.67
N GLY A 388 10.33 -1.59 -8.52
CA GLY A 388 11.09 -0.86 -9.54
C GLY A 388 11.05 -1.53 -10.92
N PRO A 389 11.27 -2.85 -11.04
CA PRO A 389 11.13 -3.54 -12.31
C PRO A 389 9.75 -3.41 -12.95
N LEU A 390 8.68 -3.39 -12.17
CA LEU A 390 7.33 -3.15 -12.68
C LEU A 390 7.20 -1.75 -13.29
N LEU A 391 7.73 -0.72 -12.61
CA LEU A 391 7.75 0.65 -13.11
C LEU A 391 8.45 0.71 -14.48
N GLY A 392 9.62 0.12 -14.61
CA GLY A 392 10.39 0.09 -15.86
C GLY A 392 9.68 -0.65 -16.99
N LEU A 393 9.10 -1.83 -16.71
CA LEU A 393 8.32 -2.61 -17.67
C LEU A 393 7.11 -1.83 -18.22
N PHE A 394 6.30 -1.25 -17.34
CA PHE A 394 5.12 -0.50 -17.74
C PHE A 394 5.48 0.82 -18.42
N ALA A 395 6.47 1.56 -17.91
CA ALA A 395 6.97 2.77 -18.55
C ALA A 395 7.42 2.48 -19.99
N TYR A 396 8.20 1.42 -20.21
CA TYR A 396 8.61 1.02 -21.56
C TYR A 396 7.42 0.63 -22.43
N ALA A 397 6.50 -0.18 -21.92
CA ALA A 397 5.32 -0.65 -22.65
C ALA A 397 4.38 0.49 -23.07
N ILE A 398 4.32 1.58 -22.29
CA ILE A 398 3.45 2.73 -22.55
C ILE A 398 4.16 3.75 -23.46
N ILE A 399 5.41 4.10 -23.17
CA ILE A 399 6.13 5.19 -23.85
C ILE A 399 6.70 4.72 -25.18
N MET A 400 7.30 3.52 -25.20
CA MET A 400 7.99 3.04 -26.38
C MET A 400 7.07 2.24 -27.31
N ARG A 401 7.13 2.60 -28.62
CA ARG A 401 6.40 1.86 -29.66
C ARG A 401 7.24 0.73 -30.28
N ARG A 402 8.44 0.48 -29.77
CA ARG A 402 9.37 -0.55 -30.28
C ARG A 402 9.19 -1.85 -29.52
N GLY A 403 9.25 -2.98 -30.23
CA GLY A 403 9.31 -4.29 -29.59
C GLY A 403 10.62 -4.48 -28.79
N VAL A 404 10.61 -5.40 -27.86
CA VAL A 404 11.76 -5.78 -27.03
C VAL A 404 12.15 -7.24 -27.28
N ASN A 405 13.37 -7.62 -26.96
CA ASN A 405 13.72 -9.03 -26.90
C ASN A 405 13.12 -9.67 -25.64
N ASP A 406 11.90 -10.20 -25.75
CA ASP A 406 11.13 -10.80 -24.65
C ASP A 406 11.91 -11.87 -23.86
N ARG A 407 12.93 -12.50 -24.49
CA ARG A 407 13.78 -13.50 -23.82
C ARG A 407 14.74 -12.89 -22.79
N LEU A 408 15.15 -11.64 -22.98
CA LEU A 408 16.10 -10.95 -22.10
C LEU A 408 15.40 -10.18 -20.97
N VAL A 409 14.13 -9.86 -21.12
CA VAL A 409 13.37 -9.08 -20.12
C VAL A 409 13.45 -9.65 -18.70
N PRO A 410 13.26 -10.97 -18.45
CA PRO A 410 13.40 -11.52 -17.10
C PRO A 410 14.76 -11.26 -16.46
N TYR A 411 15.83 -11.40 -17.26
CA TYR A 411 17.21 -11.16 -16.79
C TYR A 411 17.46 -9.70 -16.46
N ILE A 412 16.94 -8.77 -17.27
CA ILE A 412 17.03 -7.32 -17.03
C ILE A 412 16.31 -6.98 -15.73
N CYS A 413 15.10 -7.51 -15.52
CA CYS A 413 14.31 -7.25 -14.32
C CYS A 413 14.94 -7.82 -13.04
N VAL A 414 15.66 -8.94 -13.12
CA VAL A 414 16.38 -9.51 -11.97
C VAL A 414 17.72 -8.80 -11.74
N ALA A 415 18.43 -8.41 -12.81
CA ALA A 415 19.69 -7.71 -12.68
C ALA A 415 19.54 -6.28 -12.14
N SER A 416 18.45 -5.59 -12.49
CA SER A 416 18.23 -4.19 -12.12
C SER A 416 18.23 -3.95 -10.60
N PRO A 417 17.52 -4.69 -9.74
CA PRO A 417 17.59 -4.54 -8.29
C PRO A 417 19.02 -4.76 -7.74
N LEU A 418 19.76 -5.72 -8.30
CA LEU A 418 21.14 -6.01 -7.88
C LEU A 418 22.09 -4.85 -8.22
N VAL A 419 21.97 -4.31 -9.43
CA VAL A 419 22.73 -3.12 -9.86
C VAL A 419 22.33 -1.90 -9.01
N CYS A 420 21.04 -1.72 -8.77
CA CYS A 420 20.52 -0.64 -7.92
C CYS A 420 21.08 -0.72 -6.49
N PHE A 421 21.14 -1.92 -5.91
CA PHE A 421 21.74 -2.15 -4.60
C PHE A 421 23.25 -1.81 -4.60
N ALA A 422 23.98 -2.22 -5.64
CA ALA A 422 25.39 -1.90 -5.77
C ALA A 422 25.63 -0.38 -5.88
N ILE A 423 24.79 0.34 -6.64
CA ILE A 423 24.84 1.80 -6.76
C ILE A 423 24.56 2.47 -5.39
N ASP A 424 23.51 2.06 -4.69
CA ASP A 424 23.18 2.60 -3.37
C ASP A 424 24.34 2.44 -2.38
N LYS A 425 24.92 1.25 -2.30
CA LYS A 425 26.08 0.99 -1.44
C LYS A 425 27.31 1.80 -1.84
N ALA A 426 27.62 1.87 -3.14
CA ALA A 426 28.76 2.63 -3.65
C ALA A 426 28.56 4.14 -3.38
N THR A 427 27.38 4.68 -3.63
CA THR A 427 27.08 6.10 -3.40
C THR A 427 27.18 6.44 -1.93
N THR A 428 26.62 5.58 -1.05
CA THR A 428 26.72 5.77 0.41
C THR A 428 28.16 5.77 0.88
N ALA A 429 29.01 4.85 0.34
CA ALA A 429 30.42 4.75 0.74
C ALA A 429 31.26 5.91 0.21
N LEU A 430 31.00 6.41 -1.00
CA LEU A 430 31.83 7.42 -1.66
C LEU A 430 31.42 8.86 -1.29
N THR A 431 30.13 9.12 -1.13
CA THR A 431 29.61 10.48 -0.96
C THR A 431 28.86 10.69 0.36
N GLY A 432 28.62 9.63 1.13
CA GLY A 432 27.75 9.67 2.31
C GLY A 432 26.25 9.78 1.99
N TYR A 433 25.89 9.91 0.71
CA TYR A 433 24.49 10.02 0.29
C TYR A 433 23.80 8.66 0.34
N LYS A 434 22.72 8.56 1.11
CA LYS A 434 21.85 7.39 1.19
C LYS A 434 20.58 7.67 0.40
N PHE A 435 20.26 6.79 -0.54
CA PHE A 435 19.01 6.89 -1.30
C PHE A 435 17.79 6.71 -0.36
N GLY A 436 16.76 7.51 -0.60
CA GLY A 436 15.44 7.35 0.00
C GLY A 436 14.45 6.68 -0.96
N TYR A 437 13.26 7.23 -1.08
CA TYR A 437 12.20 6.70 -1.95
C TYR A 437 12.52 6.83 -3.45
N GLU A 438 13.45 7.69 -3.83
CA GLU A 438 13.95 7.84 -5.20
C GLU A 438 14.66 6.60 -5.75
N LEU A 439 15.04 5.66 -4.87
CA LEU A 439 15.60 4.36 -5.28
C LEU A 439 14.67 3.58 -6.20
N LEU A 440 13.35 3.71 -6.00
CA LEU A 440 12.32 3.15 -6.87
C LEU A 440 12.44 3.66 -8.30
N MET A 441 12.64 4.97 -8.47
CA MET A 441 12.80 5.60 -9.80
C MET A 441 14.08 5.15 -10.48
N LEU A 442 15.19 5.06 -9.73
CA LEU A 442 16.46 4.58 -10.24
C LEU A 442 16.34 3.14 -10.77
N ASN A 443 15.73 2.26 -9.99
CA ASN A 443 15.53 0.87 -10.36
C ASN A 443 14.63 0.74 -11.61
N GLY A 444 13.53 1.49 -11.67
CA GLY A 444 12.65 1.55 -12.84
C GLY A 444 13.38 2.08 -14.10
N LEU A 445 14.22 3.10 -13.94
CA LEU A 445 15.04 3.65 -15.03
C LEU A 445 16.05 2.63 -15.56
N LEU A 446 16.70 1.87 -14.69
CA LEU A 446 17.64 0.82 -15.09
C LEU A 446 16.96 -0.24 -15.95
N VAL A 447 15.76 -0.69 -15.57
CA VAL A 447 14.97 -1.63 -16.40
C VAL A 447 14.58 -0.99 -17.73
N PHE A 448 14.08 0.24 -17.73
CA PHE A 448 13.70 0.96 -18.94
C PHE A 448 14.87 1.07 -19.93
N LEU A 449 16.04 1.49 -19.45
CA LEU A 449 17.26 1.60 -20.27
C LEU A 449 17.75 0.23 -20.76
N GLY A 450 17.74 -0.80 -19.89
CA GLY A 450 18.08 -2.16 -20.26
C GLY A 450 17.17 -2.71 -21.38
N MET A 451 15.87 -2.39 -21.33
CA MET A 451 14.93 -2.75 -22.40
C MET A 451 15.19 -1.94 -23.68
N MET A 452 15.56 -0.66 -23.60
CA MET A 452 15.95 0.14 -24.76
C MET A 452 17.16 -0.44 -25.49
N LEU A 453 18.18 -0.90 -24.76
CA LEU A 453 19.38 -1.53 -25.33
C LEU A 453 19.07 -2.85 -26.04
N THR A 454 17.98 -3.54 -25.64
CA THR A 454 17.54 -4.80 -26.26
C THR A 454 16.38 -4.62 -27.25
N ALA A 455 16.04 -3.35 -27.59
CA ALA A 455 14.95 -3.03 -28.50
C ALA A 455 15.19 -3.64 -29.88
N ARG A 456 14.15 -4.29 -30.41
CA ARG A 456 14.13 -4.79 -31.79
C ARG A 456 13.28 -3.88 -32.65
N GLY A 457 13.57 -3.79 -33.95
CA GLY A 457 12.72 -3.06 -34.91
C GLY A 457 11.27 -3.56 -34.84
N CYS A 458 10.34 -2.67 -35.20
CA CYS A 458 8.90 -2.85 -35.10
C CYS A 458 8.41 -4.24 -35.55
N SER A 459 7.86 -5.05 -34.65
CA SER A 459 7.34 -6.37 -35.00
C SER A 459 5.90 -6.23 -35.55
N ARG A 460 5.56 -7.07 -36.54
CA ARG A 460 4.26 -7.11 -37.26
C ARG A 460 2.98 -7.22 -36.39
N GLN A 461 3.08 -7.32 -35.09
CA GLN A 461 1.91 -7.38 -34.17
C GLN A 461 1.24 -6.02 -33.92
N GLU A 462 1.90 -4.90 -34.27
CA GLU A 462 1.36 -3.54 -33.99
C GLU A 462 0.16 -3.14 -34.84
N ASN A 463 -0.09 -3.81 -35.99
CA ASN A 463 -1.25 -3.49 -36.85
C ASN A 463 -2.60 -3.97 -36.30
N LYS A 464 -2.64 -4.75 -35.21
CA LYS A 464 -3.89 -5.22 -34.59
C LYS A 464 -4.32 -4.36 -33.38
N LEU A 465 -3.54 -3.37 -32.98
CA LEU A 465 -3.81 -2.51 -31.82
C LEU A 465 -4.20 -1.07 -32.20
N LYS A 466 -4.24 -0.76 -33.50
CA LYS A 466 -4.92 0.43 -34.02
C LYS A 466 -6.41 0.16 -34.17
#